data_84f776d6d6b061b58a6ccf8c7339b459
#
_entry.id   84f776d6d6b061b58a6ccf8c7339b459
#
_cell.length_a   1.000
_cell.length_b   1.000
_cell.length_c   1.000
_cell.angle_alpha   90.00
_cell.angle_beta   90.00
_cell.angle_gamma   90.00
#
_symmetry.space_group_name_H-M   'P 1'
#
loop_
_entity.id
_entity.type
_entity.pdbx_description
1 polymer ?
#
loop_
_entity_poly.entity_id
_entity_poly.type
_entity_poly.pdbx_seq_one_letter_code
_entity_poly.pdbx_strand_id
1 'polypeptide(L)'
;MKYNNIFITGSTGVVGKPLLRKIVDQGHNVFALSRSKNNNKLFSDLGVIKIEGDLFSDSTYDHLSDKNIDAIFHIAGVNKMCSKNPDGMFKANIEGTKQMLELGNRLKIKKFIYTSSAVTLGEELGTVGNELSNHRGYFLSKYEESKFLAEEEAFDYDKDFEFVSVNPSSVQGPGRVSGTAK
;
A
#
# COMPACT_ATOMS: atom_id res chain seq x y z
N MET A 1 17.69 13.54 4.04
CA MET A 1 17.06 13.92 2.76
C MET A 1 15.65 14.44 3.06
N LYS A 2 15.24 15.52 2.41
CA LYS A 2 13.88 16.04 2.57
C LYS A 2 13.02 15.47 1.43
N TYR A 3 11.93 14.77 1.76
CA TYR A 3 10.91 14.36 0.79
C TYR A 3 9.90 15.48 0.69
N ASN A 4 9.64 16.01 -0.50
CA ASN A 4 8.69 17.10 -0.68
C ASN A 4 7.37 16.60 -1.25
N ASN A 5 7.42 15.79 -2.29
CA ASN A 5 6.26 15.33 -3.03
C ASN A 5 6.05 13.82 -2.80
N ILE A 6 4.90 13.46 -2.30
CA ILE A 6 4.56 12.08 -1.92
C ILE A 6 3.35 11.62 -2.71
N PHE A 7 3.47 10.46 -3.36
CA PHE A 7 2.33 9.77 -3.95
C PHE A 7 1.83 8.69 -3.01
N ILE A 8 0.52 8.61 -2.82
CA ILE A 8 -0.11 7.66 -1.91
C ILE A 8 -1.26 6.91 -2.58
N THR A 9 -1.28 5.59 -2.45
CA THR A 9 -2.42 4.74 -2.81
C THR A 9 -3.13 4.24 -1.56
N GLY A 10 -4.43 3.96 -1.63
CA GLY A 10 -5.18 3.47 -0.47
C GLY A 10 -5.43 4.50 0.64
N SER A 11 -5.22 5.79 0.35
CA SER A 11 -5.32 6.93 1.28
C SER A 11 -6.68 7.09 1.97
N THR A 12 -7.73 6.44 1.49
CA THR A 12 -9.10 6.53 2.03
C THR A 12 -9.47 5.38 2.96
N GLY A 13 -8.58 4.40 3.08
CA GLY A 13 -8.72 3.25 3.99
C GLY A 13 -8.47 3.60 5.46
N VAL A 14 -8.62 2.58 6.33
CA VAL A 14 -8.44 2.73 7.79
C VAL A 14 -7.01 3.13 8.14
N VAL A 15 -6.01 2.55 7.49
CA VAL A 15 -4.60 2.93 7.63
C VAL A 15 -4.29 4.23 6.88
N GLY A 16 -4.82 4.35 5.66
CA GLY A 16 -4.48 5.46 4.76
C GLY A 16 -4.95 6.83 5.23
N LYS A 17 -6.16 6.95 5.79
CA LYS A 17 -6.70 8.25 6.24
C LYS A 17 -5.86 8.92 7.33
N PRO A 18 -5.52 8.25 8.45
CA PRO A 18 -4.67 8.86 9.47
C PRO A 18 -3.26 9.15 8.95
N LEU A 19 -2.70 8.26 8.12
CA LEU A 19 -1.40 8.49 7.50
C LEU A 19 -1.43 9.71 6.56
N LEU A 20 -2.45 9.82 5.71
CA LEU A 20 -2.63 10.98 4.82
C LEU A 20 -2.59 12.30 5.58
N ARG A 21 -3.35 12.39 6.68
CA ARG A 21 -3.36 13.59 7.54
C ARG A 21 -1.97 13.88 8.09
N LYS A 22 -1.31 12.86 8.63
CA LYS A 22 0.02 13.03 9.23
C LYS A 22 1.05 13.49 8.21
N ILE A 23 1.02 13.00 6.98
CA ILE A 23 1.92 13.42 5.90
C ILE A 23 1.66 14.90 5.53
N VAL A 24 0.39 15.29 5.42
CA VAL A 24 0.01 16.69 5.16
C VAL A 24 0.43 17.61 6.30
N ASP A 25 0.18 17.22 7.55
CA ASP A 25 0.55 18.00 8.75
C ASP A 25 2.08 18.18 8.87
N GLN A 26 2.88 17.28 8.28
CA GLN A 26 4.34 17.40 8.19
C GLN A 26 4.80 18.35 7.06
N GLY A 27 3.88 18.91 6.31
CA GLY A 27 4.15 19.91 5.26
C GLY A 27 4.58 19.32 3.92
N HIS A 28 4.25 18.06 3.64
CA HIS A 28 4.51 17.44 2.35
C HIS A 28 3.38 17.76 1.34
N ASN A 29 3.73 17.91 0.08
CA ASN A 29 2.77 17.90 -1.02
C ASN A 29 2.31 16.47 -1.28
N VAL A 30 1.02 16.22 -1.25
CA VAL A 30 0.48 14.85 -1.37
C VAL A 30 -0.36 14.71 -2.62
N PHE A 31 -0.06 13.69 -3.39
CA PHE A 31 -0.79 13.21 -4.56
C PHE A 31 -1.46 11.89 -4.19
N ALA A 32 -2.79 11.82 -4.20
CA ALA A 32 -3.51 10.64 -3.72
C ALA A 32 -4.35 9.99 -4.83
N LEU A 33 -4.06 8.72 -5.10
CA LEU A 33 -4.87 7.92 -6.02
C LEU A 33 -6.25 7.65 -5.44
N SER A 34 -7.29 7.95 -6.21
CA SER A 34 -8.67 7.66 -5.83
C SER A 34 -9.57 7.42 -7.04
N ARG A 35 -10.30 6.30 -7.00
CA ARG A 35 -11.35 5.96 -7.98
C ARG A 35 -12.66 6.71 -7.73
N SER A 36 -12.91 7.11 -6.48
CA SER A 36 -14.21 7.63 -6.05
C SER A 36 -14.25 9.14 -6.03
N LYS A 37 -15.32 9.71 -6.56
CA LYS A 37 -15.63 11.13 -6.43
C LYS A 37 -16.04 11.52 -5.01
N ASN A 38 -16.51 10.59 -4.20
CA ASN A 38 -16.93 10.85 -2.82
C ASN A 38 -15.81 11.34 -1.88
N ASN A 39 -14.56 11.17 -2.29
CA ASN A 39 -13.39 11.59 -1.50
C ASN A 39 -12.94 13.02 -1.80
N ASN A 40 -13.57 13.71 -2.75
CA ASN A 40 -13.14 15.06 -3.17
C ASN A 40 -13.11 16.03 -2.00
N LYS A 41 -14.11 16.00 -1.12
CA LYS A 41 -14.15 16.85 0.07
C LYS A 41 -12.98 16.59 1.02
N LEU A 42 -12.68 15.33 1.33
CA LEU A 42 -11.54 14.98 2.18
C LEU A 42 -10.22 15.53 1.62
N PHE A 43 -10.01 15.37 0.33
CA PHE A 43 -8.77 15.83 -0.31
C PHE A 43 -8.70 17.35 -0.40
N SER A 44 -9.81 18.00 -0.76
CA SER A 44 -9.89 19.47 -0.78
C SER A 44 -9.63 20.07 0.60
N ASP A 45 -10.25 19.55 1.66
CA ASP A 45 -10.08 20.03 3.04
C ASP A 45 -8.62 19.88 3.54
N LEU A 46 -7.88 18.93 3.00
CA LEU A 46 -6.48 18.66 3.36
C LEU A 46 -5.45 19.27 2.38
N GLY A 47 -5.89 19.94 1.31
CA GLY A 47 -4.99 20.43 0.27
C GLY A 47 -4.29 19.33 -0.52
N VAL A 48 -4.88 18.13 -0.58
CA VAL A 48 -4.33 16.96 -1.29
C VAL A 48 -4.71 17.00 -2.76
N ILE A 49 -3.76 16.77 -3.63
CA ILE A 49 -3.99 16.69 -5.08
C ILE A 49 -4.51 15.30 -5.41
N LYS A 50 -5.75 15.21 -5.84
CA LYS A 50 -6.34 13.95 -6.28
C LYS A 50 -5.82 13.54 -7.65
N ILE A 51 -5.33 12.31 -7.74
CA ILE A 51 -5.09 11.59 -8.99
C ILE A 51 -6.30 10.68 -9.21
N GLU A 52 -7.15 11.04 -10.17
CA GLU A 52 -8.35 10.25 -10.48
C GLU A 52 -7.98 9.10 -11.42
N GLY A 53 -8.25 7.88 -11.00
CA GLY A 53 -7.98 6.71 -11.82
C GLY A 53 -7.95 5.40 -11.05
N ASP A 54 -7.58 4.37 -11.75
CA ASP A 54 -7.44 3.01 -11.21
C ASP A 54 -5.98 2.60 -11.11
N LEU A 55 -5.71 1.66 -10.21
CA LEU A 55 -4.36 1.15 -9.95
C LEU A 55 -3.71 0.51 -11.20
N PHE A 56 -4.53 0.04 -12.14
CA PHE A 56 -4.10 -0.70 -13.34
C PHE A 56 -4.14 0.12 -14.63
N SER A 57 -4.39 1.42 -14.55
CA SER A 57 -4.46 2.28 -15.72
C SER A 57 -3.20 3.13 -15.82
N ASP A 58 -2.36 2.85 -16.80
CA ASP A 58 -1.11 3.59 -17.04
C ASP A 58 -1.35 5.08 -17.27
N SER A 59 -2.41 5.44 -17.99
CA SER A 59 -2.79 6.83 -18.21
C SER A 59 -3.09 7.60 -16.93
N THR A 60 -3.44 6.91 -15.84
CA THR A 60 -3.62 7.52 -14.51
C THR A 60 -2.34 8.22 -14.03
N TYR A 61 -1.19 7.70 -14.40
CA TYR A 61 0.11 8.12 -13.87
C TYR A 61 0.86 9.11 -14.76
N ASP A 62 0.38 9.38 -15.96
CA ASP A 62 1.01 10.33 -16.89
C ASP A 62 1.15 11.72 -16.25
N HIS A 63 0.17 12.11 -15.44
CA HIS A 63 0.16 13.38 -14.71
C HIS A 63 1.17 13.46 -13.55
N LEU A 64 1.85 12.36 -13.21
CA LEU A 64 2.86 12.34 -12.14
C LEU A 64 4.28 12.60 -12.67
N SER A 65 4.50 12.48 -13.97
CA SER A 65 5.84 12.53 -14.59
C SER A 65 6.54 13.87 -14.38
N ASP A 66 5.79 14.98 -14.28
CA ASP A 66 6.29 16.33 -14.06
C ASP A 66 6.23 16.79 -12.58
N LYS A 67 5.80 15.93 -11.68
CA LYS A 67 5.57 16.26 -10.25
C LYS A 67 6.77 16.00 -9.34
N ASN A 68 7.87 15.46 -9.87
CA ASN A 68 9.07 15.15 -9.09
C ASN A 68 8.72 14.40 -7.78
N ILE A 69 8.02 13.27 -7.92
CA ILE A 69 7.63 12.44 -6.77
C ILE A 69 8.88 11.90 -6.08
N ASP A 70 9.02 12.14 -4.79
CA ASP A 70 10.16 11.68 -4.00
C ASP A 70 9.91 10.31 -3.36
N ALA A 71 8.68 10.03 -2.97
CA ALA A 71 8.33 8.77 -2.31
C ALA A 71 6.93 8.29 -2.69
N ILE A 72 6.76 6.95 -2.69
CA ILE A 72 5.46 6.30 -2.84
C ILE A 72 5.10 5.57 -1.55
N PHE A 73 3.90 5.82 -1.03
CA PHE A 73 3.26 5.02 0.00
C PHE A 73 2.21 4.12 -0.64
N HIS A 74 2.51 2.85 -0.77
CA HIS A 74 1.57 1.88 -1.34
C HIS A 74 0.81 1.15 -0.22
N ILE A 75 -0.44 1.63 0.04
CA ILE A 75 -1.32 1.07 1.08
C ILE A 75 -2.52 0.37 0.45
N ALA A 76 -2.78 0.64 -0.83
CA ALA A 76 -3.88 0.00 -1.54
C ALA A 76 -3.70 -1.52 -1.54
N GLY A 77 -4.75 -2.22 -1.18
CA GLY A 77 -4.81 -3.66 -1.18
C GLY A 77 -6.21 -4.13 -0.80
N VAL A 78 -6.49 -5.39 -1.06
CA VAL A 78 -7.76 -6.04 -0.72
C VAL A 78 -7.54 -7.01 0.43
N ASN A 79 -8.26 -6.77 1.54
CA ASN A 79 -8.25 -7.63 2.72
C ASN A 79 -9.59 -8.37 2.84
N LYS A 80 -9.68 -9.55 2.24
CA LYS A 80 -10.85 -10.44 2.32
C LYS A 80 -10.41 -11.86 2.64
N MET A 81 -10.28 -12.18 3.93
CA MET A 81 -9.81 -13.51 4.37
C MET A 81 -10.64 -14.67 3.81
N CYS A 82 -11.96 -14.51 3.73
CA CYS A 82 -12.90 -15.52 3.25
C CYS A 82 -13.55 -15.12 1.91
N SER A 83 -12.76 -14.85 0.90
CA SER A 83 -13.27 -14.53 -0.43
C SER A 83 -13.66 -15.80 -1.19
N LYS A 84 -14.90 -15.84 -1.72
CA LYS A 84 -15.35 -16.93 -2.62
C LYS A 84 -14.69 -16.83 -4.00
N ASN A 85 -14.32 -15.63 -4.42
CA ASN A 85 -13.53 -15.37 -5.63
C ASN A 85 -12.31 -14.54 -5.25
N PRO A 86 -11.13 -15.16 -5.06
CA PRO A 86 -9.92 -14.46 -4.64
C PRO A 86 -9.16 -13.74 -5.78
N ASP A 87 -9.48 -13.98 -7.05
CA ASP A 87 -8.71 -13.51 -8.21
C ASP A 87 -8.51 -12.00 -8.19
N GLY A 88 -9.58 -11.25 -7.93
CA GLY A 88 -9.51 -9.79 -7.80
C GLY A 88 -8.63 -9.32 -6.64
N MET A 89 -8.51 -10.13 -5.58
CA MET A 89 -7.62 -9.86 -4.45
C MET A 89 -6.16 -10.14 -4.83
N PHE A 90 -5.89 -11.26 -5.47
CA PHE A 90 -4.54 -11.60 -5.98
C PHE A 90 -4.09 -10.53 -6.97
N LYS A 91 -4.92 -10.19 -7.94
CA LYS A 91 -4.63 -9.11 -8.88
C LYS A 91 -4.32 -7.79 -8.16
N ALA A 92 -5.18 -7.36 -7.24
CA ALA A 92 -4.98 -6.09 -6.54
C ALA A 92 -3.71 -6.08 -5.68
N ASN A 93 -3.42 -7.18 -4.97
CA ASN A 93 -2.31 -7.25 -4.04
C ASN A 93 -0.97 -7.52 -4.74
N ILE A 94 -0.92 -8.39 -5.74
CA ILE A 94 0.32 -8.77 -6.44
C ILE A 94 0.56 -7.82 -7.62
N GLU A 95 -0.31 -7.85 -8.63
CA GLU A 95 -0.11 -7.04 -9.83
C GLU A 95 -0.14 -5.53 -9.52
N GLY A 96 -1.01 -5.12 -8.59
CA GLY A 96 -1.05 -3.73 -8.14
C GLY A 96 0.25 -3.28 -7.47
N THR A 97 0.90 -4.16 -6.70
CA THR A 97 2.21 -3.87 -6.10
C THR A 97 3.29 -3.78 -7.17
N LYS A 98 3.33 -4.72 -8.12
CA LYS A 98 4.26 -4.67 -9.27
C LYS A 98 4.13 -3.36 -10.04
N GLN A 99 2.94 -2.96 -10.40
CA GLN A 99 2.71 -1.69 -11.10
C GLN A 99 3.19 -0.47 -10.33
N MET A 100 3.07 -0.47 -9.01
CA MET A 100 3.57 0.63 -8.19
C MET A 100 5.09 0.64 -8.09
N LEU A 101 5.74 -0.52 -8.09
CA LEU A 101 7.21 -0.62 -8.15
C LEU A 101 7.74 -0.13 -9.50
N GLU A 102 7.13 -0.56 -10.61
CA GLU A 102 7.43 -0.08 -11.97
C GLU A 102 7.24 1.44 -12.08
N LEU A 103 6.16 1.97 -11.52
CA LEU A 103 5.93 3.40 -11.42
C LEU A 103 7.05 4.10 -10.64
N GLY A 104 7.51 3.50 -9.54
CA GLY A 104 8.61 4.01 -8.73
C GLY A 104 9.90 4.18 -9.54
N ASN A 105 10.30 3.16 -10.30
CA ASN A 105 11.46 3.23 -11.19
C ASN A 105 11.25 4.27 -12.31
N ARG A 106 10.07 4.29 -12.94
CA ARG A 106 9.74 5.26 -13.99
C ARG A 106 9.83 6.72 -13.51
N LEU A 107 9.36 6.99 -12.29
CA LEU A 107 9.39 8.31 -11.68
C LEU A 107 10.73 8.62 -10.99
N LYS A 108 11.65 7.67 -10.91
CA LYS A 108 12.95 7.78 -10.24
C LYS A 108 12.80 8.26 -8.80
N ILE A 109 11.88 7.66 -8.07
CA ILE A 109 11.64 8.00 -6.68
C ILE A 109 12.85 7.65 -5.81
N LYS A 110 12.91 8.21 -4.60
CA LYS A 110 13.98 7.93 -3.62
C LYS A 110 13.60 6.81 -2.67
N LYS A 111 12.29 6.65 -2.39
CA LYS A 111 11.81 5.71 -1.38
C LYS A 111 10.44 5.16 -1.71
N PHE A 112 10.28 3.85 -1.50
CA PHE A 112 9.00 3.15 -1.60
C PHE A 112 8.64 2.52 -0.26
N ILE A 113 7.48 2.85 0.26
CA ILE A 113 6.95 2.29 1.50
C ILE A 113 5.76 1.41 1.15
N TYR A 114 5.94 0.10 1.31
CA TYR A 114 4.91 -0.90 1.07
C TYR A 114 4.19 -1.28 2.36
N THR A 115 2.88 -1.28 2.34
CA THR A 115 2.09 -1.81 3.45
C THR A 115 1.75 -3.27 3.18
N SER A 116 2.54 -4.16 3.76
CA SER A 116 2.31 -5.59 3.77
C SER A 116 1.38 -5.99 4.93
N SER A 117 1.66 -7.06 5.61
CA SER A 117 0.88 -7.55 6.74
C SER A 117 1.72 -8.50 7.61
N ALA A 118 1.51 -8.51 8.90
CA ALA A 118 2.15 -9.49 9.79
C ALA A 118 1.82 -10.95 9.44
N VAL A 119 0.79 -11.21 8.63
CA VAL A 119 0.47 -12.55 8.14
C VAL A 119 1.52 -13.13 7.18
N THR A 120 2.42 -12.30 6.65
CA THR A 120 3.53 -12.76 5.80
C THR A 120 4.72 -13.27 6.61
N LEU A 121 4.79 -12.89 7.89
CA LEU A 121 5.83 -13.36 8.79
C LEU A 121 5.58 -14.82 9.17
N GLY A 122 6.61 -15.64 9.07
CA GLY A 122 6.56 -17.01 9.54
C GLY A 122 6.74 -17.10 11.06
N GLU A 123 6.19 -18.16 11.64
CA GLU A 123 6.51 -18.55 13.00
C GLU A 123 6.63 -20.06 13.08
N GLU A 124 7.56 -20.55 13.88
CA GLU A 124 7.61 -21.95 14.29
C GLU A 124 6.62 -22.18 15.42
N LEU A 125 6.06 -23.40 15.51
CA LEU A 125 5.08 -23.74 16.53
C LEU A 125 5.63 -23.47 17.95
N GLY A 126 4.93 -22.65 18.70
CA GLY A 126 5.31 -22.26 20.07
C GLY A 126 6.33 -21.12 20.18
N THR A 127 6.66 -20.48 19.07
CA THR A 127 7.55 -19.31 19.05
C THR A 127 6.82 -18.01 18.67
N VAL A 128 7.51 -16.90 18.74
CA VAL A 128 7.03 -15.60 18.25
C VAL A 128 7.78 -15.26 16.96
N GLY A 129 7.06 -15.11 15.85
CA GLY A 129 7.63 -14.70 14.58
C GLY A 129 8.14 -13.25 14.61
N ASN A 130 9.16 -12.99 13.82
CA ASN A 130 9.72 -11.65 13.55
C ASN A 130 10.15 -11.55 12.09
N GLU A 131 10.72 -10.43 11.69
CA GLU A 131 11.09 -10.12 10.31
C GLU A 131 12.19 -11.05 9.74
N LEU A 132 12.86 -11.83 10.59
CA LEU A 132 13.90 -12.80 10.19
C LEU A 132 13.36 -14.25 10.19
N SER A 133 12.10 -14.43 10.59
CA SER A 133 11.50 -15.78 10.64
C SER A 133 11.22 -16.27 9.22
N ASN A 134 11.56 -17.54 8.96
CA ASN A 134 11.16 -18.21 7.74
C ASN A 134 9.64 -18.38 7.70
N HIS A 135 9.07 -18.29 6.52
CA HIS A 135 7.65 -18.60 6.35
C HIS A 135 7.38 -20.07 6.70
N ARG A 136 6.28 -20.35 7.40
CA ARG A 136 5.92 -21.69 7.90
C ARG A 136 5.59 -22.74 6.82
N GLY A 137 5.63 -22.37 5.52
CA GLY A 137 5.45 -23.28 4.40
C GLY A 137 4.00 -23.56 3.99
N TYR A 138 3.00 -22.96 4.65
CA TYR A 138 1.58 -23.07 4.28
C TYR A 138 0.82 -21.79 4.64
N PHE A 139 -0.31 -21.56 3.95
CA PHE A 139 -1.15 -20.37 4.14
C PHE A 139 -2.47 -20.74 4.82
N LEU A 140 -2.90 -19.96 5.81
CA LEU A 140 -4.18 -20.10 6.50
C LEU A 140 -5.34 -19.48 5.73
N SER A 141 -5.04 -18.58 4.79
CA SER A 141 -6.04 -17.90 3.98
C SER A 141 -5.48 -17.45 2.63
N LYS A 142 -6.38 -17.25 1.66
CA LYS A 142 -6.01 -16.66 0.36
C LYS A 142 -5.51 -15.20 0.49
N TYR A 143 -5.93 -14.49 1.52
CA TYR A 143 -5.39 -13.18 1.82
C TYR A 143 -3.92 -13.25 2.21
N GLU A 144 -3.57 -14.15 3.13
CA GLU A 144 -2.19 -14.38 3.54
C GLU A 144 -1.32 -14.75 2.34
N GLU A 145 -1.74 -15.73 1.54
CA GLU A 145 -1.05 -16.13 0.31
C GLU A 145 -0.82 -14.93 -0.63
N SER A 146 -1.85 -14.11 -0.87
CA SER A 146 -1.74 -12.96 -1.75
C SER A 146 -0.80 -11.87 -1.23
N LYS A 147 -0.72 -11.68 0.08
CA LYS A 147 0.19 -10.70 0.70
C LYS A 147 1.63 -11.21 0.72
N PHE A 148 1.81 -12.49 1.01
CA PHE A 148 3.12 -13.13 0.97
C PHE A 148 3.73 -13.04 -0.44
N LEU A 149 3.00 -13.50 -1.46
CA LEU A 149 3.47 -13.45 -2.84
C LEU A 149 3.76 -12.02 -3.32
N ALA A 150 2.93 -11.05 -2.90
CA ALA A 150 3.17 -9.64 -3.24
C ALA A 150 4.41 -9.07 -2.55
N GLU A 151 4.73 -9.52 -1.35
CA GLU A 151 5.92 -9.10 -0.60
C GLU A 151 7.19 -9.72 -1.19
N GLU A 152 7.17 -11.02 -1.52
CA GLU A 152 8.25 -11.70 -2.24
C GLU A 152 8.57 -10.99 -3.55
N GLU A 153 7.55 -10.75 -4.39
CA GLU A 153 7.71 -9.99 -5.63
C GLU A 153 8.33 -8.61 -5.40
N ALA A 154 7.94 -7.92 -4.31
CA ALA A 154 8.46 -6.60 -4.01
C ALA A 154 9.91 -6.63 -3.52
N PHE A 155 10.33 -7.67 -2.81
CA PHE A 155 11.73 -7.85 -2.41
C PHE A 155 12.61 -8.24 -3.59
N ASP A 156 12.15 -9.11 -4.47
CA ASP A 156 12.89 -9.61 -5.63
C ASP A 156 12.93 -8.61 -6.80
N TYR A 157 12.02 -7.62 -6.80
CA TYR A 157 11.94 -6.62 -7.87
C TYR A 157 13.23 -5.80 -7.95
N ASP A 158 13.79 -5.67 -9.16
CA ASP A 158 14.95 -4.81 -9.43
C ASP A 158 14.55 -3.33 -9.36
N LYS A 159 15.09 -2.63 -8.37
CA LYS A 159 14.67 -1.27 -8.00
C LYS A 159 15.83 -0.34 -7.69
N ASP A 160 15.74 0.88 -8.19
CA ASP A 160 16.72 1.96 -8.01
C ASP A 160 16.41 2.87 -6.79
N PHE A 161 15.51 2.44 -5.90
CA PHE A 161 15.07 3.23 -4.74
C PHE A 161 15.14 2.43 -3.44
N GLU A 162 15.19 3.13 -2.32
CA GLU A 162 15.07 2.50 -0.99
C GLU A 162 13.67 1.89 -0.82
N PHE A 163 13.61 0.60 -0.50
CA PHE A 163 12.37 -0.13 -0.26
C PHE A 163 12.21 -0.45 1.23
N VAL A 164 11.01 -0.20 1.76
CA VAL A 164 10.62 -0.55 3.12
C VAL A 164 9.28 -1.26 3.10
N SER A 165 9.23 -2.49 3.64
CA SER A 165 7.97 -3.17 3.95
C SER A 165 7.57 -2.88 5.40
N VAL A 166 6.28 -2.60 5.61
CA VAL A 166 5.67 -2.44 6.94
C VAL A 166 4.61 -3.50 7.09
N ASN A 167 4.69 -4.32 8.13
CA ASN A 167 3.86 -5.50 8.35
C ASN A 167 2.88 -5.30 9.53
N PRO A 168 1.80 -4.50 9.37
CA PRO A 168 0.83 -4.31 10.43
C PRO A 168 0.14 -5.62 10.82
N SER A 169 -0.10 -5.82 12.11
CA SER A 169 -0.90 -6.92 12.62
C SER A 169 -2.40 -6.54 12.64
N SER A 170 -3.04 -6.53 13.79
CA SER A 170 -4.44 -6.15 13.92
C SER A 170 -4.59 -4.64 13.97
N VAL A 171 -5.05 -4.04 12.85
CA VAL A 171 -5.31 -2.61 12.78
C VAL A 171 -6.67 -2.30 13.40
N GLN A 172 -6.67 -1.42 14.40
CA GLN A 172 -7.88 -0.94 15.08
C GLN A 172 -7.95 0.59 15.00
N GLY A 173 -9.17 1.12 14.97
CA GLY A 173 -9.35 2.56 14.94
C GLY A 173 -10.71 3.00 14.39
N PRO A 174 -11.03 4.30 14.50
CA PRO A 174 -12.27 4.86 13.98
C PRO A 174 -12.44 4.61 12.47
N GLY A 175 -13.67 4.30 12.06
CA GLY A 175 -14.01 4.07 10.66
C GLY A 175 -13.84 2.61 10.19
N ARG A 176 -13.43 1.69 11.04
CA ARG A 176 -13.44 0.26 10.73
C ARG A 176 -14.84 -0.33 10.97
N VAL A 177 -15.48 -0.80 9.91
CA VAL A 177 -16.83 -1.40 9.96
C VAL A 177 -16.82 -2.92 9.82
N SER A 178 -15.67 -3.54 9.61
CA SER A 178 -15.53 -5.00 9.45
C SER A 178 -14.20 -5.50 10.02
N GLY A 179 -14.14 -6.80 10.33
CA GLY A 179 -12.99 -7.48 10.89
C GLY A 179 -13.17 -7.84 12.35
N THR A 180 -12.09 -8.18 13.05
CA THR A 180 -12.10 -8.68 14.43
C THR A 180 -12.48 -7.66 15.50
N ALA A 181 -12.48 -6.38 15.17
CA ALA A 181 -12.93 -5.31 16.03
C ALA A 181 -14.31 -4.82 15.57
N LYS A 182 -15.37 -5.34 16.14
CA LYS A 182 -16.71 -4.78 16.17
C LYS A 182 -16.93 -4.13 17.52
#